data_7234cb852b27000646b3b82d2a3111f2
#
_entry.id   7234cb852b27000646b3b82d2a3111f2
#
_cell.length_a   1.000
_cell.length_b   1.000
_cell.length_c   1.000
_cell.angle_alpha   90.00
_cell.angle_beta   90.00
_cell.angle_gamma   90.00
#
_symmetry.space_group_name_H-M   'P 1'
#
loop_
_entity.id
_entity.type
_entity.pdbx_description
1 polymer ?
#
loop_
_entity_poly.entity_id
_entity_poly.type
_entity_poly.pdbx_seq_one_letter_code
_entity_poly.pdbx_strand_id
1 'polypeptide(L)'
;MKELTIITKGAIKNCLFVMLFLALIQPFGIDTVEKGRIPFILAETACAFVSVIVALLLSNVVMRSTIKEESLGKAMVHLLVFFLINTPILGAMLLTFVSWFNAGNPLLYWLLEDGRFNIWAWGTMSLNVSSVSVIVAFIVIYQVRNDKLLQRLKEVEQMNQRLEARQEEMEEEEMTEFIGQGQKSHLEVSAQSIIYVESMANYADICYISDNEIHHSTLRITLKQVREALAH
;
A
#
# COMPACT_ATOMS: atom_id res chain seq x y z
N MET A 1 15.28 -12.31 5.13
CA MET A 1 14.40 -12.54 6.29
C MET A 1 13.14 -11.65 6.29
N LYS A 2 13.21 -10.32 6.07
CA LYS A 2 12.01 -9.45 6.06
C LYS A 2 10.96 -9.83 5.02
N GLU A 3 11.35 -10.24 3.82
CA GLU A 3 10.40 -10.67 2.77
C GLU A 3 9.65 -11.95 3.13
N LEU A 4 10.35 -12.94 3.69
CA LEU A 4 9.72 -14.18 4.15
C LEU A 4 8.67 -13.90 5.23
N THR A 5 8.93 -12.96 6.14
CA THR A 5 8.00 -12.57 7.21
C THR A 5 6.76 -11.86 6.65
N ILE A 6 6.87 -11.10 5.57
CA ILE A 6 5.74 -10.42 4.93
C ILE A 6 4.86 -11.41 4.17
N ILE A 7 5.49 -12.35 3.45
CA ILE A 7 4.79 -13.43 2.73
C ILE A 7 4.03 -14.32 3.73
N THR A 8 4.67 -14.71 4.84
CA THR A 8 4.03 -15.54 5.88
C THR A 8 2.87 -14.81 6.58
N LYS A 9 2.99 -13.51 6.87
CA LYS A 9 1.88 -12.73 7.45
C LYS A 9 0.68 -12.63 6.50
N GLY A 10 0.92 -12.43 5.21
CA GLY A 10 -0.13 -12.43 4.19
C GLY A 10 -0.80 -13.80 4.05
N ALA A 11 0.00 -14.86 4.02
CA ALA A 11 -0.48 -16.24 3.95
C ALA A 11 -1.33 -16.63 5.18
N ILE A 12 -0.93 -16.22 6.38
CA ILE A 12 -1.69 -16.48 7.63
C ILE A 12 -3.06 -15.80 7.59
N LYS A 13 -3.14 -14.52 7.16
CA LYS A 13 -4.42 -13.81 7.02
C LYS A 13 -5.36 -14.50 6.02
N ASN A 14 -4.82 -14.93 4.88
CA ASN A 14 -5.60 -15.64 3.88
C ASN A 14 -6.06 -17.00 4.36
N CYS A 15 -5.22 -17.70 5.13
CA CYS A 15 -5.57 -18.97 5.76
C CYS A 15 -6.71 -18.82 6.76
N LEU A 16 -6.68 -17.81 7.62
CA LEU A 16 -7.76 -17.52 8.56
C LEU A 16 -9.06 -17.21 7.83
N PHE A 17 -9.00 -16.46 6.71
CA PHE A 17 -10.16 -16.19 5.88
C PHE A 17 -10.73 -17.47 5.24
N VAL A 18 -9.88 -18.33 4.67
CA VAL A 18 -10.29 -19.62 4.09
C VAL A 18 -10.91 -20.51 5.16
N MET A 19 -10.31 -20.60 6.33
CA MET A 19 -10.85 -21.38 7.45
C MET A 19 -12.24 -20.88 7.88
N LEU A 20 -12.41 -19.57 8.01
CA LEU A 20 -13.69 -18.96 8.34
C LEU A 20 -14.74 -19.19 7.25
N PHE A 21 -14.34 -19.07 5.98
CA PHE A 21 -15.19 -19.34 4.83
C PHE A 21 -15.66 -20.80 4.81
N LEU A 22 -14.76 -21.76 4.99
CA LEU A 22 -15.08 -23.19 5.06
C LEU A 22 -15.99 -23.51 6.25
N ALA A 23 -15.76 -22.87 7.40
CA ALA A 23 -16.57 -23.09 8.59
C ALA A 23 -18.00 -22.52 8.47
N LEU A 24 -18.17 -21.35 7.82
CA LEU A 24 -19.46 -20.66 7.70
C LEU A 24 -20.29 -21.16 6.52
N ILE A 25 -19.67 -21.30 5.35
CA ILE A 25 -20.38 -21.63 4.11
C ILE A 25 -20.48 -23.13 3.88
N GLN A 26 -19.55 -23.91 4.48
CA GLN A 26 -19.51 -25.37 4.40
C GLN A 26 -19.64 -25.88 2.93
N PRO A 27 -18.85 -25.34 1.99
CA PRO A 27 -18.90 -25.77 0.60
C PRO A 27 -18.39 -27.22 0.48
N PHE A 28 -18.62 -27.82 -0.68
CA PHE A 28 -18.05 -29.12 -1.06
C PHE A 28 -18.49 -30.32 -0.20
N GLY A 29 -19.67 -30.24 0.41
CA GLY A 29 -20.21 -31.35 1.20
C GLY A 29 -19.64 -31.47 2.63
N ILE A 30 -18.98 -30.41 3.14
CA ILE A 30 -18.52 -30.37 4.54
C ILE A 30 -19.69 -30.52 5.51
N ASP A 31 -20.89 -30.09 5.12
CA ASP A 31 -22.15 -30.23 5.84
C ASP A 31 -22.55 -31.72 6.06
N THR A 32 -22.14 -32.59 5.14
CA THR A 32 -22.42 -34.03 5.22
C THR A 32 -21.48 -34.79 6.16
N VAL A 33 -20.40 -34.15 6.62
CA VAL A 33 -19.44 -34.75 7.58
C VAL A 33 -20.00 -34.66 8.99
N GLU A 34 -20.63 -35.72 9.49
CA GLU A 34 -21.22 -35.75 10.84
C GLU A 34 -20.19 -35.81 11.95
N LYS A 35 -19.14 -36.61 11.79
CA LYS A 35 -18.06 -36.76 12.77
C LYS A 35 -16.73 -36.28 12.23
N GLY A 36 -16.03 -35.46 13.02
CA GLY A 36 -14.71 -34.98 12.65
C GLY A 36 -14.72 -33.74 11.73
N ARG A 37 -15.81 -32.94 11.68
CA ARG A 37 -15.94 -31.76 10.90
C ARG A 37 -14.82 -30.72 11.16
N ILE A 38 -14.51 -30.47 12.43
CA ILE A 38 -13.45 -29.51 12.81
C ILE A 38 -12.07 -29.98 12.31
N PRO A 39 -11.59 -31.20 12.61
CA PRO A 39 -10.32 -31.67 12.07
C PRO A 39 -10.31 -31.73 10.53
N PHE A 40 -11.45 -32.00 9.87
CA PHE A 40 -11.56 -31.94 8.42
C PHE A 40 -11.29 -30.53 7.89
N ILE A 41 -11.96 -29.51 8.41
CA ILE A 41 -11.77 -28.08 8.02
C ILE A 41 -10.32 -27.64 8.29
N LEU A 42 -9.74 -28.02 9.42
CA LEU A 42 -8.35 -27.69 9.76
C LEU A 42 -7.37 -28.31 8.76
N ALA A 43 -7.58 -29.56 8.37
CA ALA A 43 -6.72 -30.25 7.42
C ALA A 43 -6.85 -29.64 6.00
N GLU A 44 -8.06 -29.33 5.52
CA GLU A 44 -8.27 -28.64 4.25
C GLU A 44 -7.58 -27.27 4.25
N THR A 45 -7.70 -26.52 5.36
CA THR A 45 -7.03 -25.24 5.52
C THR A 45 -5.50 -25.39 5.49
N ALA A 46 -4.96 -26.43 6.11
CA ALA A 46 -3.53 -26.73 6.08
C ALA A 46 -3.05 -27.07 4.65
N CYS A 47 -3.83 -27.87 3.91
CA CYS A 47 -3.56 -28.16 2.50
C CYS A 47 -3.54 -26.89 1.66
N ALA A 48 -4.52 -26.01 1.85
CA ALA A 48 -4.59 -24.73 1.14
C ALA A 48 -3.37 -23.84 1.48
N PHE A 49 -2.97 -23.79 2.75
CA PHE A 49 -1.80 -23.02 3.18
C PHE A 49 -0.51 -23.50 2.52
N VAL A 50 -0.26 -24.79 2.56
CA VAL A 50 0.94 -25.39 1.97
C VAL A 50 0.96 -25.17 0.45
N SER A 51 -0.18 -25.40 -0.24
CA SER A 51 -0.25 -25.23 -1.69
C SER A 51 -0.01 -23.78 -2.11
N VAL A 52 -0.55 -22.80 -1.39
CA VAL A 52 -0.34 -21.37 -1.64
C VAL A 52 1.13 -20.99 -1.51
N ILE A 53 1.81 -21.47 -0.46
CA ILE A 53 3.26 -21.20 -0.28
C ILE A 53 4.05 -21.79 -1.44
N VAL A 54 3.82 -23.05 -1.78
CA VAL A 54 4.52 -23.74 -2.87
C VAL A 54 4.26 -23.05 -4.21
N ALA A 55 3.00 -22.70 -4.49
CA ALA A 55 2.61 -22.02 -5.72
C ALA A 55 3.21 -20.61 -5.83
N LEU A 56 3.28 -19.85 -4.72
CA LEU A 56 3.94 -18.54 -4.68
C LEU A 56 5.43 -18.66 -4.96
N LEU A 57 6.11 -19.61 -4.34
CA LEU A 57 7.53 -19.83 -4.57
C LEU A 57 7.80 -20.21 -6.04
N LEU A 58 7.02 -21.13 -6.59
CA LEU A 58 7.17 -21.56 -7.98
C LEU A 58 6.83 -20.43 -8.96
N SER A 59 5.75 -19.67 -8.73
CA SER A 59 5.38 -18.55 -9.60
C SER A 59 6.44 -17.45 -9.59
N ASN A 60 7.03 -17.12 -8.44
CA ASN A 60 8.13 -16.17 -8.34
C ASN A 60 9.35 -16.63 -9.12
N VAL A 61 9.66 -17.93 -9.07
CA VAL A 61 10.76 -18.51 -9.87
C VAL A 61 10.48 -18.41 -11.39
N VAL A 62 9.26 -18.76 -11.80
CA VAL A 62 8.84 -18.71 -13.21
C VAL A 62 8.86 -17.28 -13.74
N MET A 63 8.32 -16.35 -12.98
CA MET A 63 8.23 -14.92 -13.37
C MET A 63 9.54 -14.17 -13.15
N ARG A 64 10.49 -14.73 -12.41
CA ARG A 64 11.76 -14.10 -11.98
C ARG A 64 11.58 -12.73 -11.31
N SER A 65 10.45 -12.54 -10.65
CA SER A 65 10.06 -11.29 -10.00
C SER A 65 9.05 -11.55 -8.89
N THR A 66 8.84 -10.58 -8.02
CA THR A 66 7.81 -10.63 -6.97
C THR A 66 6.63 -9.75 -7.35
N ILE A 67 5.40 -10.18 -7.04
CA ILE A 67 4.15 -9.46 -7.37
C ILE A 67 4.15 -8.01 -6.88
N LYS A 68 4.86 -7.72 -5.79
CA LYS A 68 4.90 -6.38 -5.19
C LYS A 68 5.66 -5.33 -6.00
N GLU A 69 6.64 -5.75 -6.79
CA GLU A 69 7.52 -4.84 -7.54
C GLU A 69 7.04 -4.59 -8.96
N GLU A 70 6.02 -5.31 -9.41
CA GLU A 70 5.57 -5.30 -10.78
C GLU A 70 4.57 -4.19 -11.11
N SER A 71 4.54 -3.79 -12.38
CA SER A 71 3.44 -3.02 -12.95
C SER A 71 2.13 -3.82 -12.89
N LEU A 72 0.97 -3.14 -12.93
CA LEU A 72 -0.33 -3.79 -12.80
C LEU A 72 -0.52 -4.94 -13.81
N GLY A 73 -0.12 -4.73 -15.07
CA GLY A 73 -0.26 -5.76 -16.11
C GLY A 73 0.59 -7.00 -15.82
N LYS A 74 1.84 -6.82 -15.40
CA LYS A 74 2.72 -7.93 -15.01
C LYS A 74 2.21 -8.64 -13.76
N ALA A 75 1.69 -7.90 -12.77
CA ALA A 75 1.12 -8.49 -11.58
C ALA A 75 -0.11 -9.37 -11.90
N MET A 76 -0.93 -8.99 -12.88
CA MET A 76 -2.05 -9.83 -13.35
C MET A 76 -1.57 -11.11 -14.03
N VAL A 77 -0.53 -11.02 -14.86
CA VAL A 77 0.09 -12.22 -15.50
C VAL A 77 0.68 -13.13 -14.43
N HIS A 78 1.41 -12.56 -13.46
CA HIS A 78 1.97 -13.32 -12.34
C HIS A 78 0.90 -14.05 -11.53
N LEU A 79 -0.22 -13.37 -11.28
CA LEU A 79 -1.36 -13.98 -10.61
C LEU A 79 -1.96 -15.13 -11.43
N LEU A 80 -2.08 -14.99 -12.74
CA LEU A 80 -2.54 -16.05 -13.62
C LEU A 80 -1.61 -17.26 -13.57
N VAL A 81 -0.29 -17.04 -13.61
CA VAL A 81 0.73 -18.10 -13.44
C VAL A 81 0.60 -18.76 -12.07
N PHE A 82 0.43 -17.96 -11.00
CA PHE A 82 0.17 -18.48 -9.66
C PHE A 82 -1.06 -19.40 -9.64
N PHE A 83 -2.17 -18.98 -10.26
CA PHE A 83 -3.39 -19.79 -10.35
C PHE A 83 -3.20 -21.10 -11.09
N LEU A 84 -2.53 -21.05 -12.25
CA LEU A 84 -2.25 -22.24 -13.05
C LEU A 84 -1.39 -23.27 -12.28
N ILE A 85 -0.54 -22.81 -11.38
CA ILE A 85 0.29 -23.67 -10.53
C ILE A 85 -0.48 -24.13 -9.30
N ASN A 86 -1.17 -23.22 -8.60
CA ASN A 86 -1.83 -23.52 -7.33
C ASN A 86 -3.02 -24.49 -7.49
N THR A 87 -3.84 -24.31 -8.53
CA THR A 87 -5.04 -25.10 -8.75
C THR A 87 -4.78 -26.60 -8.83
N PRO A 88 -3.85 -27.10 -9.67
CA PRO A 88 -3.58 -28.53 -9.73
C PRO A 88 -2.92 -29.08 -8.46
N ILE A 89 -2.04 -28.30 -7.80
CA ILE A 89 -1.39 -28.72 -6.56
C ILE A 89 -2.42 -28.87 -5.45
N LEU A 90 -3.25 -27.86 -5.25
CA LEU A 90 -4.27 -27.88 -4.20
C LEU A 90 -5.32 -28.95 -4.47
N GLY A 91 -5.75 -29.11 -5.74
CA GLY A 91 -6.65 -30.20 -6.14
C GLY A 91 -6.09 -31.59 -5.84
N ALA A 92 -4.80 -31.80 -6.11
CA ALA A 92 -4.11 -33.05 -5.78
C ALA A 92 -4.04 -33.29 -4.27
N MET A 93 -3.66 -32.28 -3.48
CA MET A 93 -3.57 -32.40 -2.03
C MET A 93 -4.93 -32.71 -1.40
N LEU A 94 -5.98 -32.03 -1.83
CA LEU A 94 -7.33 -32.24 -1.31
C LEU A 94 -7.90 -33.60 -1.74
N LEU A 95 -7.71 -34.01 -2.98
CA LEU A 95 -8.15 -35.33 -3.42
C LEU A 95 -7.49 -36.43 -2.61
N THR A 96 -6.19 -36.33 -2.34
CA THR A 96 -5.45 -37.25 -1.50
C THR A 96 -5.98 -37.26 -0.06
N PHE A 97 -6.23 -36.09 0.50
CA PHE A 97 -6.75 -35.94 1.84
C PHE A 97 -8.15 -36.52 1.99
N VAL A 98 -9.07 -36.16 1.06
CA VAL A 98 -10.46 -36.69 1.07
C VAL A 98 -10.49 -38.19 0.87
N SER A 99 -9.64 -38.74 0.01
CA SER A 99 -9.46 -40.19 -0.17
C SER A 99 -9.02 -40.88 1.12
N TRP A 100 -8.04 -40.33 1.78
CA TRP A 100 -7.55 -40.88 3.07
C TRP A 100 -8.59 -40.74 4.18
N PHE A 101 -9.25 -39.61 4.29
CA PHE A 101 -10.25 -39.32 5.33
C PHE A 101 -11.47 -40.27 5.23
N ASN A 102 -11.99 -40.46 4.01
CA ASN A 102 -13.20 -41.25 3.81
C ASN A 102 -12.96 -42.76 3.78
N ALA A 103 -11.80 -43.18 3.30
CA ALA A 103 -11.57 -44.61 3.04
C ALA A 103 -10.30 -45.18 3.71
N GLY A 104 -9.54 -44.34 4.41
CA GLY A 104 -8.24 -44.75 4.98
C GLY A 104 -7.15 -45.03 3.94
N ASN A 105 -7.44 -44.85 2.66
CA ASN A 105 -6.51 -45.05 1.55
C ASN A 105 -6.33 -43.76 0.75
N PRO A 106 -5.11 -43.14 0.74
CA PRO A 106 -4.87 -41.84 0.07
C PRO A 106 -5.02 -41.89 -1.44
N LEU A 107 -5.01 -43.08 -2.05
CA LEU A 107 -5.05 -43.25 -3.50
C LEU A 107 -6.39 -43.72 -4.05
N LEU A 108 -7.40 -43.96 -3.19
CA LEU A 108 -8.65 -44.60 -3.63
C LEU A 108 -9.37 -43.79 -4.71
N TYR A 109 -9.49 -42.48 -4.56
CA TYR A 109 -10.18 -41.61 -5.51
C TYR A 109 -9.31 -41.15 -6.71
N TRP A 110 -8.01 -41.46 -6.63
CA TRP A 110 -7.09 -41.20 -7.73
C TRP A 110 -7.19 -42.22 -8.87
N LEU A 111 -7.71 -43.43 -8.54
CA LEU A 111 -7.80 -44.53 -9.47
C LEU A 111 -9.26 -44.85 -9.75
N LEU A 112 -9.53 -45.20 -10.99
CA LEU A 112 -10.79 -45.83 -11.41
C LEU A 112 -10.75 -47.30 -11.02
N GLU A 113 -11.91 -48.00 -11.07
CA GLU A 113 -12.03 -49.43 -10.76
C GLU A 113 -11.10 -50.29 -11.63
N ASP A 114 -10.76 -49.83 -12.82
CA ASP A 114 -9.83 -50.50 -13.72
C ASP A 114 -8.34 -50.11 -13.51
N GLY A 115 -8.04 -49.40 -12.45
CA GLY A 115 -6.69 -48.94 -12.09
C GLY A 115 -6.13 -47.77 -12.89
N ARG A 116 -6.92 -47.16 -13.80
CA ARG A 116 -6.51 -45.95 -14.51
C ARG A 116 -6.65 -44.71 -13.65
N PHE A 117 -5.85 -43.69 -13.97
CA PHE A 117 -5.91 -42.41 -13.31
C PHE A 117 -7.27 -41.72 -13.50
N ASN A 118 -7.90 -41.31 -12.39
CA ASN A 118 -9.20 -40.63 -12.38
C ASN A 118 -9.04 -39.13 -12.59
N ILE A 119 -8.83 -38.73 -13.85
CA ILE A 119 -8.65 -37.32 -14.25
C ILE A 119 -9.88 -36.47 -13.91
N TRP A 120 -11.09 -37.09 -13.92
CA TRP A 120 -12.32 -36.36 -13.61
C TRP A 120 -12.43 -35.99 -12.13
N ALA A 121 -12.08 -36.91 -11.22
CA ALA A 121 -12.06 -36.61 -9.79
C ALA A 121 -11.05 -35.52 -9.45
N TRP A 122 -9.85 -35.63 -10.00
CA TRP A 122 -8.83 -34.57 -9.84
C TRP A 122 -9.22 -33.25 -10.49
N GLY A 123 -9.78 -33.26 -11.69
CA GLY A 123 -10.22 -32.08 -12.41
C GLY A 123 -11.35 -31.35 -11.72
N THR A 124 -12.39 -32.08 -11.26
CA THR A 124 -13.50 -31.48 -10.50
C THR A 124 -13.05 -30.91 -9.17
N MET A 125 -12.19 -31.62 -8.43
CA MET A 125 -11.64 -31.08 -7.19
C MET A 125 -10.81 -29.82 -7.44
N SER A 126 -9.96 -29.81 -8.47
CA SER A 126 -9.16 -28.64 -8.88
C SER A 126 -10.03 -27.45 -9.26
N LEU A 127 -11.11 -27.65 -10.04
CA LEU A 127 -12.04 -26.60 -10.44
C LEU A 127 -12.83 -26.02 -9.25
N ASN A 128 -13.32 -26.89 -8.38
CA ASN A 128 -14.05 -26.46 -7.18
C ASN A 128 -13.20 -25.55 -6.29
N VAL A 129 -11.94 -25.92 -6.08
CA VAL A 129 -11.01 -25.16 -5.25
C VAL A 129 -10.56 -23.88 -5.94
N SER A 130 -10.43 -23.88 -7.27
CA SER A 130 -10.04 -22.69 -8.02
C SER A 130 -11.03 -21.54 -7.84
N SER A 131 -12.32 -21.85 -7.71
CA SER A 131 -13.37 -20.84 -7.49
C SER A 131 -13.16 -20.07 -6.19
N VAL A 132 -12.78 -20.75 -5.10
CA VAL A 132 -12.44 -20.10 -3.81
C VAL A 132 -11.13 -19.32 -3.91
N SER A 133 -10.15 -19.89 -4.61
CA SER A 133 -8.83 -19.26 -4.79
C SER A 133 -8.92 -17.93 -5.57
N VAL A 134 -9.87 -17.77 -6.52
CA VAL A 134 -10.12 -16.52 -7.25
C VAL A 134 -10.47 -15.39 -6.27
N ILE A 135 -11.35 -15.65 -5.32
CA ILE A 135 -11.77 -14.64 -4.33
C ILE A 135 -10.57 -14.20 -3.48
N VAL A 136 -9.79 -15.17 -2.99
CA VAL A 136 -8.58 -14.89 -2.20
C VAL A 136 -7.57 -14.04 -3.00
N ALA A 137 -7.40 -14.34 -4.27
CA ALA A 137 -6.51 -13.59 -5.14
C ALA A 137 -6.94 -12.14 -5.36
N PHE A 138 -8.23 -11.89 -5.55
CA PHE A 138 -8.75 -10.52 -5.62
C PHE A 138 -8.48 -9.74 -4.35
N ILE A 139 -8.66 -10.37 -3.18
CA ILE A 139 -8.37 -9.76 -1.88
C ILE A 139 -6.87 -9.42 -1.78
N VAL A 140 -5.98 -10.32 -2.19
CA VAL A 140 -4.52 -10.07 -2.17
C VAL A 140 -4.13 -8.92 -3.09
N ILE A 141 -4.65 -8.89 -4.32
CA ILE A 141 -4.40 -7.78 -5.26
C ILE A 141 -4.88 -6.46 -4.67
N TYR A 142 -6.10 -6.44 -4.13
CA TYR A 142 -6.66 -5.25 -3.52
C TYR A 142 -5.79 -4.73 -2.37
N GLN A 143 -5.33 -5.62 -1.48
CA GLN A 143 -4.44 -5.28 -0.37
C GLN A 143 -3.11 -4.70 -0.87
N VAL A 144 -2.45 -5.35 -1.83
CA VAL A 144 -1.18 -4.87 -2.41
C VAL A 144 -1.34 -3.51 -3.07
N ARG A 145 -2.46 -3.27 -3.77
CA ARG A 145 -2.75 -1.97 -4.37
C ARG A 145 -2.99 -0.89 -3.32
N ASN A 146 -3.77 -1.21 -2.30
CA ASN A 146 -4.07 -0.28 -1.21
C ASN A 146 -2.80 0.12 -0.45
N ASP A 147 -1.92 -0.83 -0.15
CA ASP A 147 -0.65 -0.56 0.50
C ASP A 147 0.25 0.36 -0.35
N LYS A 148 0.32 0.14 -1.67
CA LYS A 148 1.06 1.01 -2.60
C LYS A 148 0.47 2.42 -2.68
N LEU A 149 -0.86 2.55 -2.69
CA LEU A 149 -1.52 3.85 -2.69
C LEU A 149 -1.25 4.62 -1.39
N LEU A 150 -1.34 3.95 -0.24
CA LEU A 150 -1.03 4.53 1.06
C LEU A 150 0.43 4.99 1.16
N GLN A 151 1.37 4.23 0.59
CA GLN A 151 2.77 4.65 0.52
C GLN A 151 2.95 5.92 -0.32
N ARG A 152 2.34 5.98 -1.51
CA ARG A 152 2.39 7.16 -2.37
C ARG A 152 1.76 8.38 -1.73
N LEU A 153 0.63 8.22 -1.05
CA LEU A 153 -0.01 9.32 -0.30
C LEU A 153 0.92 9.87 0.77
N LYS A 154 1.60 9.02 1.54
CA LYS A 154 2.60 9.45 2.53
C LYS A 154 3.79 10.16 1.90
N GLU A 155 4.28 9.70 0.75
CA GLU A 155 5.37 10.36 0.02
C GLU A 155 4.96 11.77 -0.46
N VAL A 156 3.73 11.91 -1.00
CA VAL A 156 3.19 13.20 -1.43
C VAL A 156 2.98 14.14 -0.24
N GLU A 157 2.45 13.63 0.86
CA GLU A 157 2.26 14.41 2.09
C GLU A 157 3.59 14.92 2.66
N GLN A 158 4.62 14.06 2.71
CA GLN A 158 5.98 14.46 3.11
C GLN A 158 6.60 15.48 2.15
N MET A 159 6.31 15.37 0.86
CA MET A 159 6.80 16.32 -0.13
C MET A 159 6.12 17.69 0.03
N ASN A 160 4.80 17.72 0.27
CA ASN A 160 4.07 18.95 0.56
C ASN A 160 4.59 19.63 1.83
N GLN A 161 4.77 18.89 2.93
CA GLN A 161 5.34 19.44 4.16
C GLN A 161 6.74 20.04 3.95
N ARG A 162 7.57 19.42 3.11
CA ARG A 162 8.89 19.98 2.77
C ARG A 162 8.81 21.23 1.91
N LEU A 163 7.81 21.32 1.03
CA LEU A 163 7.58 22.50 0.21
C LEU A 163 7.05 23.65 1.05
N GLU A 164 6.12 23.39 1.96
CA GLU A 164 5.60 24.37 2.92
C GLU A 164 6.73 24.93 3.81
N ALA A 165 7.52 24.04 4.42
CA ALA A 165 8.66 24.46 5.23
C ALA A 165 9.70 25.30 4.45
N ARG A 166 9.91 24.96 3.17
CA ARG A 166 10.81 25.73 2.30
C ARG A 166 10.23 27.09 1.89
N GLN A 167 8.92 27.17 1.74
CA GLN A 167 8.26 28.45 1.50
C GLN A 167 8.35 29.36 2.73
N GLU A 168 8.10 28.82 3.92
CA GLU A 168 8.27 29.55 5.18
C GLU A 168 9.70 30.06 5.36
N GLU A 169 10.72 29.20 5.11
CA GLU A 169 12.14 29.61 5.16
C GLU A 169 12.45 30.73 4.16
N MET A 170 11.93 30.66 2.92
CA MET A 170 12.15 31.72 1.92
C MET A 170 11.43 33.02 2.28
N GLU A 171 10.22 32.95 2.87
CA GLU A 171 9.51 34.13 3.35
C GLU A 171 10.24 34.79 4.53
N GLU A 172 10.82 34.02 5.44
CA GLU A 172 11.65 34.55 6.54
C GLU A 172 12.97 35.17 6.02
N GLU A 173 13.65 34.58 5.03
CA GLU A 173 14.88 35.13 4.44
C GLU A 173 14.65 36.43 3.63
N GLU A 174 13.46 36.65 3.10
CA GLU A 174 13.11 37.86 2.34
C GLU A 174 12.61 39.01 3.22
N MET A 175 12.46 38.83 4.53
CA MET A 175 12.02 39.89 5.46
C MET A 175 13.15 40.89 5.68
N THR A 176 12.90 42.14 5.30
CA THR A 176 13.83 43.22 5.50
C THR A 176 13.47 44.05 6.72
N GLU A 177 14.43 44.23 7.61
CA GLU A 177 14.28 44.99 8.83
C GLU A 177 14.74 46.45 8.63
N PHE A 178 13.87 47.41 8.89
CA PHE A 178 14.17 48.82 8.88
C PHE A 178 14.19 49.36 10.31
N ILE A 179 15.39 49.77 10.74
CA ILE A 179 15.60 50.32 12.10
C ILE A 179 15.79 51.83 12.00
N GLY A 180 14.83 52.60 12.48
CA GLY A 180 14.93 54.05 12.54
C GLY A 180 15.41 54.55 13.89
N GLN A 181 15.64 55.86 14.01
CA GLN A 181 16.00 56.51 15.27
C GLN A 181 14.76 56.84 16.10
N GLY A 182 14.51 56.15 17.25
CA GLY A 182 13.42 56.44 18.18
C GLY A 182 12.77 55.19 18.78
N GLN A 183 11.89 55.39 19.76
CA GLN A 183 11.26 54.29 20.55
C GLN A 183 10.21 53.42 19.79
N LYS A 184 9.80 53.81 18.57
CA LYS A 184 8.84 53.08 17.75
C LYS A 184 9.24 53.08 16.26
N SER A 185 10.51 52.85 16.00
CA SER A 185 11.06 53.01 14.66
C SER A 185 11.63 51.69 14.13
N HIS A 186 10.85 50.61 14.25
CA HIS A 186 11.17 49.31 13.74
C HIS A 186 10.04 48.88 12.78
N LEU A 187 10.38 48.47 11.58
CA LEU A 187 9.47 47.92 10.58
C LEU A 187 10.16 46.71 9.94
N GLU A 188 9.46 45.59 9.97
CA GLU A 188 9.87 44.35 9.35
C GLU A 188 8.84 44.00 8.27
N VAL A 189 9.27 44.02 7.01
CA VAL A 189 8.41 43.76 5.84
C VAL A 189 9.23 43.07 4.77
N SER A 190 8.57 42.23 3.95
CA SER A 190 9.24 41.66 2.79
C SER A 190 9.64 42.77 1.80
N ALA A 191 10.86 42.70 1.27
CA ALA A 191 11.34 43.64 0.27
C ALA A 191 10.42 43.68 -0.97
N GLN A 192 9.80 42.55 -1.30
CA GLN A 192 8.87 42.39 -2.43
C GLN A 192 7.50 43.07 -2.18
N SER A 193 7.12 43.26 -0.92
CA SER A 193 5.86 43.92 -0.56
C SER A 193 5.93 45.45 -0.60
N ILE A 194 7.14 46.04 -0.71
CA ILE A 194 7.33 47.46 -0.74
C ILE A 194 6.95 48.02 -2.11
N ILE A 195 5.99 48.95 -2.12
CA ILE A 195 5.54 49.62 -3.34
C ILE A 195 6.46 50.80 -3.69
N TYR A 196 6.71 51.66 -2.71
CA TYR A 196 7.63 52.79 -2.83
C TYR A 196 8.11 53.27 -1.47
N VAL A 197 9.19 54.04 -1.49
CA VAL A 197 9.71 54.76 -0.33
C VAL A 197 9.85 56.23 -0.67
N GLU A 198 9.23 57.12 0.11
CA GLU A 198 9.27 58.57 -0.08
C GLU A 198 10.05 59.25 1.05
N SER A 199 10.88 60.23 0.70
CA SER A 199 11.61 61.02 1.68
C SER A 199 10.80 62.19 2.17
N MET A 200 10.58 62.28 3.50
CA MET A 200 9.88 63.36 4.16
C MET A 200 10.82 64.06 5.17
N ALA A 201 11.64 64.99 4.68
CA ALA A 201 12.64 65.68 5.50
C ALA A 201 13.62 64.69 6.22
N ASN A 202 13.44 64.47 7.52
CA ASN A 202 14.26 63.57 8.33
C ASN A 202 13.62 62.16 8.50
N TYR A 203 12.58 61.86 7.75
CA TYR A 203 11.84 60.61 7.79
C TYR A 203 11.75 59.99 6.40
N ALA A 204 11.60 58.69 6.34
CA ALA A 204 11.17 57.96 5.16
C ALA A 204 9.78 57.34 5.42
N ASP A 205 8.88 57.58 4.49
CA ASP A 205 7.57 56.91 4.44
C ASP A 205 7.70 55.68 3.56
N ILE A 206 7.49 54.51 4.13
CA ILE A 206 7.55 53.24 3.44
C ILE A 206 6.11 52.76 3.20
N CYS A 207 5.73 52.70 1.93
CA CYS A 207 4.43 52.19 1.50
C CYS A 207 4.59 50.72 1.10
N TYR A 208 3.84 49.84 1.73
CA TYR A 208 3.92 48.39 1.52
C TYR A 208 2.55 47.73 1.54
N ILE A 209 2.44 46.52 0.98
CA ILE A 209 1.24 45.69 1.02
C ILE A 209 1.39 44.66 2.10
N SER A 210 0.43 44.60 3.04
CA SER A 210 0.27 43.52 4.00
C SER A 210 -1.19 43.11 4.06
N ASP A 211 -1.48 41.82 4.13
CA ASP A 211 -2.86 41.31 4.17
C ASP A 211 -3.77 41.80 3.04
N ASN A 212 -3.18 42.03 1.84
CA ASN A 212 -3.86 42.58 0.68
C ASN A 212 -4.37 44.02 0.83
N GLU A 213 -3.86 44.76 1.82
CA GLU A 213 -4.13 46.17 2.09
C GLU A 213 -2.84 47.02 1.99
N ILE A 214 -2.98 48.28 1.60
CA ILE A 214 -1.85 49.20 1.52
C ILE A 214 -1.62 49.85 2.87
N HIS A 215 -0.41 49.72 3.40
CA HIS A 215 0.03 50.32 4.65
C HIS A 215 1.11 51.34 4.43
N HIS A 216 1.17 52.32 5.34
CA HIS A 216 2.21 53.36 5.37
C HIS A 216 2.89 53.32 6.75
N SER A 217 4.22 53.32 6.72
CA SER A 217 5.03 53.39 7.94
C SER A 217 6.10 54.48 7.80
N THR A 218 5.99 55.50 8.63
CA THR A 218 6.91 56.61 8.64
C THR A 218 8.02 56.36 9.68
N LEU A 219 9.24 56.15 9.21
CA LEU A 219 10.41 55.89 10.05
C LEU A 219 11.40 57.06 9.98
N ARG A 220 12.05 57.37 11.12
CA ARG A 220 13.16 58.29 11.16
C ARG A 220 14.45 57.65 10.66
N ILE A 221 14.55 57.51 9.35
CA ILE A 221 15.63 56.82 8.63
C ILE A 221 15.93 57.56 7.34
N THR A 222 17.18 57.56 6.89
CA THR A 222 17.56 58.16 5.63
C THR A 222 17.31 57.21 4.45
N LEU A 223 17.04 57.75 3.26
CA LEU A 223 16.91 56.94 2.03
C LEU A 223 18.18 56.11 1.76
N LYS A 224 19.34 56.56 2.17
CA LYS A 224 20.58 55.79 2.04
C LYS A 224 20.52 54.51 2.89
N GLN A 225 20.07 54.62 4.13
CA GLN A 225 19.92 53.47 5.05
C GLN A 225 18.84 52.52 4.56
N VAL A 226 17.70 53.02 4.00
CA VAL A 226 16.68 52.20 3.38
C VAL A 226 17.28 51.41 2.21
N ARG A 227 18.06 52.02 1.36
CA ARG A 227 18.70 51.40 0.21
C ARG A 227 19.73 50.33 0.68
N GLU A 228 20.48 50.59 1.77
CA GLU A 228 21.42 49.65 2.31
C GLU A 228 20.68 48.41 2.91
N ALA A 229 19.55 48.61 3.56
CA ALA A 229 18.72 47.53 4.09
C ALA A 229 18.10 46.65 2.99
N LEU A 230 17.72 47.24 1.86
CA LEU A 230 17.18 46.53 0.69
C LEU A 230 18.25 45.85 -0.20
N ALA A 231 19.55 46.10 0.06
CA ALA A 231 20.63 45.53 -0.73
C ALA A 231 21.23 44.27 -0.12
N HIS A 232 20.79 43.89 1.07
CA HIS A 232 21.15 42.68 1.80
C HIS A 232 20.03 41.67 1.75
#